data_5483768441c2275bdeba29c3a46d9b25
#
_entry.id   5483768441c2275bdeba29c3a46d9b25
#
_cell.length_a   1.000
_cell.length_b   1.000
_cell.length_c   1.000
_cell.angle_alpha   90.00
_cell.angle_beta   90.00
_cell.angle_gamma   90.00
#
_symmetry.space_group_name_H-M   'P 1'
#
loop_
_entity.id
_entity.type
_entity.pdbx_description
1 polymer ?
#
loop_
_entity_poly.entity_id
_entity_poly.type
_entity_poly.pdbx_seq_one_letter_code
_entity_poly.pdbx_strand_id
1 'polypeptide(L)'
;MSARIGLQQRINDYLAERRRLGFELHSRGTMLAGFARYVAAQHHHGPLTADFMIEWARHDKWHHETPATWATRLARVRHFARYLKQFEPETEVPEESVFGPEAGRVAPHIFHDEEIVQLLGAARQIGPPGSIRPATYETLIGLMASTGLRVSEALHLLDTDVDLKLGMLTIRQTKFAKSRQLDRKSVV
;
A
#
# COMPACT_ATOMS: atom_id res chain seq x y z
N MET A 1 10.05 28.63 -27.29
CA MET A 1 8.89 28.14 -26.52
C MET A 1 9.23 26.71 -26.09
N SER A 2 9.55 26.47 -24.82
CA SER A 2 9.86 25.13 -24.31
C SER A 2 8.56 24.30 -24.32
N ALA A 3 8.59 23.11 -24.92
CA ALA A 3 7.45 22.21 -24.92
C ALA A 3 7.06 21.88 -23.47
N ARG A 4 5.79 22.11 -23.11
CA ARG A 4 5.28 21.82 -21.77
C ARG A 4 5.39 20.31 -21.53
N ILE A 5 6.19 19.91 -20.57
CA ILE A 5 6.34 18.49 -20.21
C ILE A 5 4.99 17.96 -19.74
N GLY A 6 4.55 16.84 -20.28
CA GLY A 6 3.25 16.26 -19.91
C GLY A 6 3.17 15.85 -18.45
N LEU A 7 1.97 15.92 -17.85
CA LEU A 7 1.72 15.57 -16.44
C LEU A 7 2.26 14.19 -16.06
N GLN A 8 2.08 13.19 -16.92
CA GLN A 8 2.60 11.84 -16.67
C GLN A 8 4.13 11.82 -16.50
N GLN A 9 4.84 12.60 -17.35
CA GLN A 9 6.29 12.70 -17.23
C GLN A 9 6.69 13.39 -15.92
N ARG A 10 6.00 14.46 -15.52
CA ARG A 10 6.22 15.13 -14.22
C ARG A 10 6.02 14.19 -13.04
N ILE A 11 5.00 13.33 -13.10
CA ILE A 11 4.78 12.28 -12.08
C ILE A 11 5.94 11.29 -12.06
N ASN A 12 6.41 10.85 -13.21
CA ASN A 12 7.54 9.92 -13.30
C ASN A 12 8.82 10.54 -12.73
N ASP A 13 9.10 11.81 -13.04
CA ASP A 13 10.24 12.55 -12.52
C ASP A 13 10.17 12.68 -10.99
N TYR A 14 9.00 13.06 -10.46
CA TYR A 14 8.75 13.12 -9.02
C TYR A 14 9.00 11.78 -8.32
N LEU A 15 8.46 10.69 -8.88
CA LEU A 15 8.64 9.36 -8.30
C LEU A 15 10.10 8.90 -8.38
N ALA A 16 10.80 9.21 -9.49
CA ALA A 16 12.21 8.90 -9.65
C ALA A 16 13.08 9.63 -8.62
N GLU A 17 12.83 10.93 -8.41
CA GLU A 17 13.53 11.74 -7.40
C GLU A 17 13.33 11.16 -5.99
N ARG A 18 12.07 10.85 -5.62
CA ARG A 18 11.76 10.29 -4.30
C ARG A 18 12.37 8.90 -4.08
N ARG A 19 12.41 8.07 -5.13
CA ARG A 19 13.06 6.75 -5.06
C ARG A 19 14.56 6.84 -4.85
N ARG A 20 15.24 7.84 -5.43
CA ARG A 20 16.67 8.10 -5.16
C ARG A 20 16.93 8.43 -3.68
N LEU A 21 15.93 8.98 -2.99
CA LEU A 21 15.98 9.25 -1.54
C LEU A 21 15.60 8.04 -0.66
N GLY A 22 15.43 6.85 -1.27
CA GLY A 22 15.13 5.61 -0.56
C GLY A 22 13.64 5.32 -0.32
N PHE A 23 12.72 6.10 -0.93
CA PHE A 23 11.29 5.84 -0.81
C PHE A 23 10.80 4.93 -1.95
N GLU A 24 10.25 3.77 -1.67
CA GLU A 24 9.73 2.84 -2.69
C GLU A 24 8.49 3.39 -3.42
N LEU A 25 7.54 3.98 -2.70
CA LEU A 25 6.34 4.67 -3.19
C LEU A 25 5.47 3.87 -4.18
N HIS A 26 5.39 2.55 -4.09
CA HIS A 26 4.59 1.72 -4.99
C HIS A 26 3.12 2.15 -5.02
N SER A 27 2.45 2.18 -3.86
CA SER A 27 1.03 2.57 -3.77
C SER A 27 0.78 4.03 -4.16
N ARG A 28 1.73 4.93 -3.86
CA ARG A 28 1.64 6.34 -4.26
C ARG A 28 1.79 6.50 -5.77
N GLY A 29 2.69 5.73 -6.39
CA GLY A 29 2.87 5.71 -7.84
C GLY A 29 1.61 5.27 -8.58
N THR A 30 0.99 4.17 -8.14
CA THR A 30 -0.28 3.69 -8.70
C THR A 30 -1.39 4.73 -8.60
N MET A 31 -1.50 5.41 -7.46
CA MET A 31 -2.50 6.43 -7.24
C MET A 31 -2.25 7.68 -8.12
N LEU A 32 -1.00 8.17 -8.22
CA LEU A 32 -0.68 9.31 -9.08
C LEU A 32 -0.87 8.99 -10.58
N ALA A 33 -0.62 7.76 -11.00
CA ALA A 33 -0.98 7.31 -12.34
C ALA A 33 -2.51 7.33 -12.57
N GLY A 34 -3.29 6.99 -11.54
CA GLY A 34 -4.76 7.14 -11.54
C GLY A 34 -5.19 8.61 -11.68
N PHE A 35 -4.52 9.50 -10.96
CA PHE A 35 -4.75 10.94 -11.06
C PHE A 35 -4.44 11.47 -12.48
N ALA A 36 -3.30 11.08 -13.08
CA ALA A 36 -2.96 11.48 -14.44
C ALA A 36 -4.00 11.02 -15.47
N ARG A 37 -4.52 9.79 -15.31
CA ARG A 37 -5.61 9.29 -16.18
C ARG A 37 -6.90 10.09 -16.02
N TYR A 38 -7.24 10.49 -14.82
CA TYR A 38 -8.40 11.34 -14.56
C TYR A 38 -8.23 12.71 -15.23
N VAL A 39 -7.07 13.37 -15.06
CA VAL A 39 -6.76 14.65 -15.72
C VAL A 39 -6.91 14.55 -17.24
N ALA A 40 -6.39 13.47 -17.82
CA ALA A 40 -6.51 13.21 -19.25
C ALA A 40 -7.97 12.97 -19.69
N ALA A 41 -8.74 12.21 -18.92
CA ALA A 41 -10.14 11.91 -19.21
C ALA A 41 -11.04 13.15 -19.13
N GLN A 42 -10.70 14.12 -18.27
CA GLN A 42 -11.39 15.41 -18.15
C GLN A 42 -10.91 16.43 -19.20
N HIS A 43 -10.01 16.05 -20.11
CA HIS A 43 -9.41 16.96 -21.09
C HIS A 43 -8.88 18.26 -20.47
N HIS A 44 -8.32 18.18 -19.25
CA HIS A 44 -7.83 19.34 -18.54
C HIS A 44 -6.48 19.81 -19.12
N HIS A 45 -6.43 21.03 -19.63
CA HIS A 45 -5.24 21.60 -20.28
C HIS A 45 -4.64 22.80 -19.53
N GLY A 46 -5.24 23.20 -18.42
CA GLY A 46 -4.79 24.33 -17.59
C GLY A 46 -3.85 23.90 -16.45
N PRO A 47 -3.44 24.89 -15.60
CA PRO A 47 -2.78 24.59 -14.35
C PRO A 47 -3.70 23.76 -13.43
N LEU A 48 -3.10 22.93 -12.59
CA LEU A 48 -3.88 22.15 -11.64
C LEU A 48 -4.35 23.05 -10.50
N THR A 49 -5.66 23.20 -10.37
CA THR A 49 -6.30 23.95 -9.29
C THR A 49 -6.58 23.09 -8.07
N ALA A 50 -6.71 23.70 -6.90
CA ALA A 50 -7.09 23.00 -5.68
C ALA A 50 -8.45 22.30 -5.83
N ASP A 51 -9.44 23.01 -6.39
CA ASP A 51 -10.79 22.46 -6.60
C ASP A 51 -10.78 21.22 -7.50
N PHE A 52 -10.00 21.23 -8.60
CA PHE A 52 -9.88 20.08 -9.50
C PHE A 52 -9.29 18.85 -8.76
N MET A 53 -8.28 19.06 -7.91
CA MET A 53 -7.69 17.96 -7.11
C MET A 53 -8.64 17.47 -6.02
N ILE A 54 -9.45 18.35 -5.43
CA ILE A 54 -10.50 18.01 -4.46
C ILE A 54 -11.59 17.16 -5.12
N GLU A 55 -12.03 17.56 -6.31
CA GLU A 55 -13.02 16.81 -7.10
C GLU A 55 -12.49 15.41 -7.44
N TRP A 56 -11.24 15.30 -7.92
CA TRP A 56 -10.61 14.01 -8.13
C TRP A 56 -10.53 13.16 -6.86
N ALA A 57 -10.23 13.77 -5.71
CA ALA A 57 -10.13 13.02 -4.46
C ALA A 57 -11.48 12.39 -4.05
N ARG A 58 -12.61 13.03 -4.39
CA ARG A 58 -13.96 12.50 -4.22
C ARG A 58 -14.34 11.45 -5.27
N HIS A 59 -13.69 11.47 -6.44
CA HIS A 59 -14.02 10.56 -7.54
C HIS A 59 -13.46 9.17 -7.28
N ASP A 60 -14.30 8.26 -6.76
CA ASP A 60 -13.93 6.85 -6.56
C ASP A 60 -14.88 5.91 -7.31
N LYS A 61 -14.29 4.95 -8.03
CA LYS A 61 -15.03 3.90 -8.72
C LYS A 61 -15.61 2.82 -7.78
N TRP A 62 -15.09 2.74 -6.56
CA TRP A 62 -15.37 1.65 -5.63
C TRP A 62 -16.34 2.02 -4.52
N HIS A 63 -16.98 3.19 -4.58
CA HIS A 63 -18.00 3.68 -3.64
C HIS A 63 -17.59 3.67 -2.13
N HIS A 64 -16.30 3.60 -1.81
CA HIS A 64 -15.82 3.78 -0.44
C HIS A 64 -15.63 5.27 -0.13
N GLU A 65 -16.73 6.01 -0.16
CA GLU A 65 -16.75 7.46 -0.06
C GLU A 65 -16.81 7.93 1.39
N THR A 66 -15.68 7.83 2.09
CA THR A 66 -15.57 8.45 3.40
C THR A 66 -14.67 9.69 3.34
N PRO A 67 -14.97 10.74 4.11
CA PRO A 67 -14.11 11.93 4.19
C PRO A 67 -12.64 11.59 4.47
N ALA A 68 -12.40 10.58 5.29
CA ALA A 68 -11.05 10.10 5.62
C ALA A 68 -10.30 9.50 4.39
N THR A 69 -11.02 8.80 3.52
CA THR A 69 -10.46 8.29 2.25
C THR A 69 -10.11 9.43 1.32
N TRP A 70 -10.99 10.42 1.19
CA TRP A 70 -10.74 11.61 0.38
C TRP A 70 -9.56 12.43 0.93
N ALA A 71 -9.49 12.63 2.25
CA ALA A 71 -8.36 13.29 2.91
C ALA A 71 -7.03 12.59 2.58
N THR A 72 -6.99 11.25 2.69
CA THR A 72 -5.80 10.46 2.36
C THR A 72 -5.40 10.59 0.88
N ARG A 73 -6.37 10.55 -0.04
CA ARG A 73 -6.11 10.73 -1.48
C ARG A 73 -5.59 12.14 -1.77
N LEU A 74 -6.24 13.17 -1.23
CA LEU A 74 -5.85 14.55 -1.42
C LEU A 74 -4.46 14.84 -0.83
N ALA A 75 -4.14 14.33 0.35
CA ALA A 75 -2.81 14.46 0.96
C ALA A 75 -1.69 13.94 0.06
N ARG A 76 -1.92 12.80 -0.61
CA ARG A 76 -0.93 12.23 -1.52
C ARG A 76 -0.71 13.09 -2.77
N VAL A 77 -1.79 13.62 -3.37
CA VAL A 77 -1.67 14.54 -4.53
C VAL A 77 -1.10 15.89 -4.11
N ARG A 78 -1.40 16.39 -2.93
CA ARG A 78 -0.83 17.62 -2.37
C ARG A 78 0.71 17.60 -2.36
N HIS A 79 1.32 16.47 -1.99
CA HIS A 79 2.78 16.35 -2.04
C HIS A 79 3.33 16.46 -3.47
N PHE A 80 2.62 15.91 -4.45
CA PHE A 80 2.97 16.06 -5.85
C PHE A 80 2.72 17.49 -6.34
N ALA A 81 1.62 18.12 -5.96
CA ALA A 81 1.31 19.52 -6.32
C ALA A 81 2.38 20.48 -5.80
N ARG A 82 2.90 20.28 -4.57
CA ARG A 82 4.04 21.07 -4.05
C ARG A 82 5.30 20.90 -4.89
N TYR A 83 5.57 19.71 -5.39
CA TYR A 83 6.67 19.47 -6.32
C TYR A 83 6.41 20.12 -7.69
N LEU A 84 5.22 19.95 -8.25
CA LEU A 84 4.86 20.49 -9.55
C LEU A 84 4.91 22.02 -9.58
N LYS A 85 4.51 22.68 -8.50
CA LYS A 85 4.53 24.15 -8.35
C LYS A 85 5.92 24.76 -8.56
N GLN A 86 6.99 24.00 -8.35
CA GLN A 86 8.37 24.47 -8.61
C GLN A 86 8.64 24.68 -10.11
N PHE A 87 7.92 24.00 -10.98
CA PHE A 87 8.04 24.05 -12.42
C PHE A 87 6.87 24.77 -13.10
N GLU A 88 5.72 24.74 -12.47
CA GLU A 88 4.46 25.32 -12.90
C GLU A 88 3.90 26.17 -11.76
N PRO A 89 4.32 27.45 -11.62
CA PRO A 89 3.98 28.31 -10.46
C PRO A 89 2.48 28.54 -10.27
N GLU A 90 1.70 28.45 -11.34
CA GLU A 90 0.23 28.57 -11.33
C GLU A 90 -0.47 27.35 -10.72
N THR A 91 0.26 26.25 -10.46
CA THR A 91 -0.29 25.09 -9.76
C THR A 91 -0.66 25.47 -8.32
N GLU A 92 -1.89 25.20 -7.96
CA GLU A 92 -2.35 25.40 -6.58
C GLU A 92 -2.00 24.19 -5.71
N VAL A 93 -1.92 24.40 -4.41
CA VAL A 93 -1.71 23.36 -3.41
C VAL A 93 -2.92 23.32 -2.50
N PRO A 94 -3.70 22.23 -2.50
CA PRO A 94 -4.90 22.12 -1.66
C PRO A 94 -4.56 22.23 -0.17
N GLU A 95 -5.43 22.83 0.61
CA GLU A 95 -5.30 22.92 2.07
C GLU A 95 -5.41 21.56 2.76
N GLU A 96 -4.84 21.46 3.96
CA GLU A 96 -4.78 20.20 4.71
C GLU A 96 -6.13 19.80 5.31
N SER A 97 -6.95 20.77 5.65
CA SER A 97 -8.19 20.60 6.40
C SER A 97 -9.45 20.39 5.54
N VAL A 98 -9.33 20.37 4.20
CA VAL A 98 -10.49 20.33 3.28
C VAL A 98 -11.50 19.23 3.59
N PHE A 99 -11.03 18.04 3.95
CA PHE A 99 -11.87 16.89 4.29
C PHE A 99 -11.82 16.53 5.78
N GLY A 100 -11.28 17.41 6.60
CA GLY A 100 -11.00 17.12 8.01
C GLY A 100 -9.72 16.27 8.18
N PRO A 101 -9.51 15.71 9.39
CA PRO A 101 -8.34 14.91 9.67
C PRO A 101 -8.33 13.62 8.86
N GLU A 102 -7.14 13.16 8.47
CA GLU A 102 -6.98 11.81 7.93
C GLU A 102 -7.48 10.77 8.94
N ALA A 103 -7.88 9.59 8.44
CA ALA A 103 -8.31 8.50 9.30
C ALA A 103 -7.25 8.22 10.39
N GLY A 104 -7.65 8.38 11.63
CA GLY A 104 -6.84 8.00 12.78
C GLY A 104 -6.47 6.52 12.71
N ARG A 105 -5.40 6.14 13.41
CA ARG A 105 -5.08 4.71 13.59
C ARG A 105 -6.22 4.04 14.36
N VAL A 106 -6.87 3.08 13.72
CA VAL A 106 -7.75 2.14 14.42
C VAL A 106 -6.86 1.19 15.21
N ALA A 107 -7.21 0.94 16.47
CA ALA A 107 -6.51 -0.07 17.26
C ALA A 107 -6.59 -1.42 16.53
N PRO A 108 -5.47 -2.12 16.36
CA PRO A 108 -5.50 -3.43 15.73
C PRO A 108 -6.30 -4.42 16.61
N HIS A 109 -7.05 -5.31 15.95
CA HIS A 109 -7.64 -6.44 16.66
C HIS A 109 -6.52 -7.39 17.10
N ILE A 110 -6.50 -7.75 18.37
CA ILE A 110 -5.57 -8.73 18.94
C ILE A 110 -6.35 -10.05 19.00
N PHE A 111 -5.96 -11.01 18.18
CA PHE A 111 -6.60 -12.32 18.13
C PHE A 111 -6.28 -13.11 19.40
N HIS A 112 -7.30 -13.70 20.00
CA HIS A 112 -7.16 -14.70 21.05
C HIS A 112 -6.94 -16.10 20.43
N ASP A 113 -6.43 -17.04 21.23
CA ASP A 113 -6.10 -18.38 20.73
C ASP A 113 -7.32 -19.10 20.14
N GLU A 114 -8.50 -18.92 20.74
CA GLU A 114 -9.75 -19.49 20.26
C GLU A 114 -10.14 -18.95 18.87
N GLU A 115 -9.92 -17.66 18.62
CA GLU A 115 -10.18 -17.03 17.34
C GLU A 115 -9.21 -17.55 16.28
N ILE A 116 -7.94 -17.76 16.64
CA ILE A 116 -6.93 -18.37 15.74
C ILE A 116 -7.36 -19.79 15.37
N VAL A 117 -7.80 -20.60 16.33
CA VAL A 117 -8.30 -21.96 16.07
C VAL A 117 -9.52 -21.93 15.13
N GLN A 118 -10.45 -21.00 15.34
CA GLN A 118 -11.61 -20.83 14.46
C GLN A 118 -11.20 -20.43 13.04
N LEU A 119 -10.21 -19.51 12.89
CA LEU A 119 -9.66 -19.11 11.59
C LEU A 119 -9.02 -20.29 10.85
N LEU A 120 -8.24 -21.11 11.56
CA LEU A 120 -7.65 -22.33 10.99
C LEU A 120 -8.74 -23.33 10.55
N GLY A 121 -9.78 -23.50 11.36
CA GLY A 121 -10.93 -24.32 11.03
C GLY A 121 -11.68 -23.83 9.79
N ALA A 122 -11.89 -22.53 9.68
CA ALA A 122 -12.49 -21.89 8.51
C ALA A 122 -11.60 -22.02 7.24
N ALA A 123 -10.28 -21.88 7.41
CA ALA A 123 -9.32 -22.02 6.31
C ALA A 123 -9.38 -23.40 5.64
N ARG A 124 -9.60 -24.45 6.42
CA ARG A 124 -9.77 -25.82 5.91
C ARG A 124 -10.97 -26.01 4.98
N GLN A 125 -11.92 -25.09 5.02
CA GLN A 125 -13.15 -25.15 4.22
C GLN A 125 -13.13 -24.21 3.00
N ILE A 126 -12.02 -23.50 2.75
CA ILE A 126 -11.90 -22.55 1.65
C ILE A 126 -11.67 -23.27 0.32
N GLY A 127 -12.60 -23.10 -0.61
CA GLY A 127 -12.45 -23.55 -2.00
C GLY A 127 -13.04 -24.93 -2.29
N PRO A 128 -12.91 -25.40 -3.55
CA PRO A 128 -13.48 -26.67 -3.95
C PRO A 128 -12.73 -27.85 -3.26
N PRO A 129 -13.44 -28.98 -2.98
CA PRO A 129 -12.82 -30.18 -2.44
C PRO A 129 -11.62 -30.65 -3.26
N GLY A 130 -10.54 -31.05 -2.59
CA GLY A 130 -9.32 -31.54 -3.25
C GLY A 130 -8.38 -30.47 -3.80
N SER A 131 -8.71 -29.17 -3.62
CA SER A 131 -7.80 -28.08 -3.99
C SER A 131 -6.69 -27.89 -2.95
N ILE A 132 -5.56 -27.30 -3.36
CA ILE A 132 -4.46 -26.93 -2.46
C ILE A 132 -4.81 -25.75 -1.55
N ARG A 133 -5.87 -24.99 -1.87
CA ARG A 133 -6.23 -23.75 -1.15
C ARG A 133 -6.41 -23.94 0.35
N PRO A 134 -7.19 -24.91 0.84
CA PRO A 134 -7.36 -25.11 2.29
C PRO A 134 -6.03 -25.23 3.02
N ALA A 135 -5.15 -26.12 2.53
CA ALA A 135 -3.85 -26.35 3.14
C ALA A 135 -2.96 -25.08 3.09
N THR A 136 -3.00 -24.35 1.98
CA THR A 136 -2.24 -23.10 1.83
C THR A 136 -2.68 -22.04 2.83
N TYR A 137 -3.99 -21.80 2.98
CA TYR A 137 -4.51 -20.80 3.92
C TYR A 137 -4.30 -21.22 5.37
N GLU A 138 -4.53 -22.48 5.71
CA GLU A 138 -4.27 -23.02 7.04
C GLU A 138 -2.79 -22.85 7.42
N THR A 139 -1.87 -23.26 6.53
CA THR A 139 -0.43 -23.13 6.75
C THR A 139 -0.02 -21.65 6.89
N LEU A 140 -0.53 -20.77 6.02
CA LEU A 140 -0.23 -19.35 6.07
C LEU A 140 -0.68 -18.70 7.38
N ILE A 141 -1.92 -18.94 7.80
CA ILE A 141 -2.48 -18.40 9.04
C ILE A 141 -1.72 -18.96 10.25
N GLY A 142 -1.51 -20.26 10.31
CA GLY A 142 -0.76 -20.90 11.39
C GLY A 142 0.67 -20.41 11.48
N LEU A 143 1.36 -20.24 10.36
CA LEU A 143 2.71 -19.70 10.30
C LEU A 143 2.74 -18.25 10.81
N MET A 144 1.82 -17.41 10.38
CA MET A 144 1.76 -16.02 10.83
C MET A 144 1.42 -15.92 12.32
N ALA A 145 0.48 -16.72 12.81
CA ALA A 145 0.08 -16.73 14.21
C ALA A 145 1.23 -17.19 15.14
N SER A 146 1.97 -18.22 14.72
CA SER A 146 3.05 -18.77 15.54
C SER A 146 4.34 -17.97 15.49
N THR A 147 4.62 -17.25 14.39
CA THR A 147 5.93 -16.61 14.17
C THR A 147 5.90 -15.08 14.16
N GLY A 148 4.72 -14.47 14.11
CA GLY A 148 4.57 -13.04 13.95
C GLY A 148 5.06 -12.50 12.59
N LEU A 149 5.13 -13.36 11.57
CA LEU A 149 5.49 -12.95 10.21
C LEU A 149 4.44 -12.01 9.63
N ARG A 150 4.91 -11.02 8.85
CA ARG A 150 4.00 -10.25 8.01
C ARG A 150 3.53 -11.11 6.84
N VAL A 151 2.32 -10.85 6.34
CA VAL A 151 1.77 -11.55 5.17
C VAL A 151 2.76 -11.54 4.00
N SER A 152 3.36 -10.39 3.71
CA SER A 152 4.36 -10.28 2.63
C SER A 152 5.62 -11.12 2.90
N GLU A 153 6.08 -11.21 4.13
CA GLU A 153 7.24 -12.03 4.49
C GLU A 153 6.93 -13.52 4.29
N ALA A 154 5.75 -13.96 4.74
CA ALA A 154 5.31 -15.35 4.56
C ALA A 154 5.11 -15.74 3.09
N LEU A 155 4.55 -14.83 2.27
CA LEU A 155 4.32 -15.08 0.84
C LEU A 155 5.59 -15.08 -0.01
N HIS A 156 6.70 -14.52 0.49
CA HIS A 156 7.99 -14.49 -0.21
C HIS A 156 8.98 -15.53 0.33
N LEU A 157 8.57 -16.41 1.25
CA LEU A 157 9.41 -17.53 1.68
C LEU A 157 9.67 -18.48 0.52
N LEU A 158 10.92 -18.88 0.39
CA LEU A 158 11.38 -19.89 -0.53
C LEU A 158 11.61 -21.21 0.23
N ASP A 159 11.58 -22.34 -0.46
CA ASP A 159 11.90 -23.66 0.13
C ASP A 159 13.30 -23.65 0.79
N THR A 160 14.24 -22.91 0.22
CA THR A 160 15.60 -22.74 0.76
C THR A 160 15.66 -21.92 2.04
N ASP A 161 14.59 -21.22 2.41
CA ASP A 161 14.49 -20.43 3.63
C ASP A 161 13.93 -21.24 4.81
N VAL A 162 13.46 -22.48 4.55
CA VAL A 162 12.82 -23.37 5.52
C VAL A 162 13.71 -24.58 5.78
N ASP A 163 14.29 -24.67 6.98
CA ASP A 163 15.00 -25.86 7.45
C ASP A 163 14.12 -26.66 8.41
N LEU A 164 13.45 -27.67 7.86
CA LEU A 164 12.56 -28.55 8.65
C LEU A 164 13.34 -29.44 9.63
N LYS A 165 14.62 -29.71 9.39
CA LYS A 165 15.46 -30.54 10.27
C LYS A 165 15.86 -29.78 11.53
N LEU A 166 16.27 -28.54 11.35
CA LEU A 166 16.63 -27.64 12.45
C LEU A 166 15.43 -26.91 13.03
N GLY A 167 14.27 -26.88 12.34
CA GLY A 167 13.10 -26.11 12.71
C GLY A 167 13.35 -24.61 12.61
N MET A 168 14.09 -24.19 11.60
CA MET A 168 14.49 -22.80 11.39
C MET A 168 13.86 -22.18 10.15
N LEU A 169 13.50 -20.90 10.27
CA LEU A 169 13.05 -20.07 9.14
C LEU A 169 14.02 -18.89 8.98
N THR A 170 14.47 -18.67 7.74
CA THR A 170 15.29 -17.51 7.38
C THR A 170 14.43 -16.51 6.63
N ILE A 171 14.17 -15.35 7.23
CA ILE A 171 13.36 -14.29 6.62
C ILE A 171 14.30 -13.24 6.06
N ARG A 172 14.27 -13.10 4.73
CA ARG A 172 15.16 -12.20 3.99
C ARG A 172 14.44 -10.92 3.61
N GLN A 173 15.20 -9.81 3.53
CA GLN A 173 14.74 -8.52 2.99
C GLN A 173 13.42 -8.03 3.60
N THR A 174 13.32 -8.06 4.92
CA THR A 174 12.18 -7.47 5.63
C THR A 174 12.17 -5.95 5.46
N LYS A 175 11.18 -5.28 6.04
CA LYS A 175 11.14 -3.82 6.09
C LYS A 175 12.49 -3.27 6.59
N PHE A 176 13.11 -2.36 5.81
CA PHE A 176 14.45 -1.81 5.99
C PHE A 176 15.61 -2.76 5.61
N ALA A 177 15.38 -3.68 4.66
CA ALA A 177 16.39 -4.62 4.14
C ALA A 177 17.08 -5.48 5.24
N LYS A 178 16.41 -5.70 6.36
CA LYS A 178 16.91 -6.57 7.45
C LYS A 178 16.53 -8.02 7.18
N SER A 179 17.41 -8.94 7.59
CA SER A 179 17.12 -10.38 7.59
C SER A 179 17.11 -10.88 9.02
N ARG A 180 16.29 -11.88 9.33
CA ARG A 180 16.22 -12.51 10.65
C ARG A 180 16.03 -14.01 10.52
N GLN A 181 16.47 -14.75 11.52
CA GLN A 181 16.17 -16.17 11.67
C GLN A 181 15.20 -16.36 12.84
N LEU A 182 14.25 -17.26 12.66
CA LEU A 182 13.34 -17.72 13.69
C LEU A 182 13.62 -19.21 13.89
N ASP A 183 13.79 -19.63 15.13
CA ASP A 183 13.92 -21.02 15.48
C ASP A 183 12.67 -21.54 16.19
N ARG A 184 12.48 -22.86 16.25
CA ARG A 184 11.34 -23.51 16.92
C ARG A 184 11.25 -23.17 18.40
N LYS A 185 12.35 -22.76 19.05
CA LYS A 185 12.38 -22.41 20.47
C LYS A 185 12.01 -20.97 20.75
N SER A 186 12.04 -20.11 19.71
CA SER A 186 11.67 -18.70 19.81
C SER A 186 10.17 -18.46 19.64
N VAL A 187 9.41 -19.52 19.38
CA VAL A 187 7.96 -19.48 19.18
C VAL A 187 7.32 -19.98 20.48
N VAL A 188 7.03 -19.06 21.40
CA VAL A 188 6.26 -19.29 22.64
C VAL A 188 5.05 -18.40 22.59
#